data_e1ffdd58561e3ccf086f2723dd4364bc
#
_entry.id   e1ffdd58561e3ccf086f2723dd4364bc
#
_cell.length_a   1.000
_cell.length_b   1.000
_cell.length_c   1.000
_cell.angle_alpha   90.00
_cell.angle_beta   90.00
_cell.angle_gamma   90.00
#
_symmetry.space_group_name_H-M   'P 1'
#
loop_
_entity.id
_entity.type
_entity.pdbx_description
1 polymer ?
#
loop_
_entity_poly.entity_id
_entity_poly.type
_entity_poly.pdbx_seq_one_letter_code
_entity_poly.pdbx_strand_id
1 'polypeptide(L)'
;MTSDRLFLWIVFNIFVLGMLAIDLGVFHRKAHAVAPREATIWCFVWITLGLLFNAGIYLWLGSEPALEFFTGYLIEYSLSVDNIFVFILILSYFAVPGAYQHRVLFWGILGALVMRGIFIGTGALLLQHFHWVMYIFGAFLVFTGIKMFTQDETAVHPENNPVIKVLRRFMPVSSRYEGQSFFVKRDGRWAATPLFVVLLVVESTDLIFAVDSVPAIFAVSGDPFIVYTSNVFAILGLRSLYFLLAGVMDLFVYLRYGLGFVLGFVGIKMLLVDIYKIPIGASLGVVVGILALSIVASLAVRPGVTDSGRGFRFSFNTSSAGSNQFWIWFAIVGAVLAIIMSVQPGLPATTFPGAQ
;
A
#
# COMPACT_ATOMS: atom_id res chain seq x y z
N MET A 1 -6.59 4.85 -28.39
CA MET A 1 -5.40 4.05 -27.99
C MET A 1 -4.74 3.57 -29.25
N THR A 2 -3.45 3.81 -29.43
CA THR A 2 -2.69 3.23 -30.54
C THR A 2 -2.62 1.72 -30.36
N SER A 3 -2.56 0.94 -31.45
CA SER A 3 -2.49 -0.53 -31.45
C SER A 3 -1.39 -1.05 -30.50
N ASP A 4 -0.25 -0.35 -30.46
CA ASP A 4 0.90 -0.70 -29.62
C ASP A 4 0.62 -0.59 -28.11
N ARG A 5 -0.17 0.42 -27.69
CA ARG A 5 -0.53 0.56 -26.27
C ARG A 5 -1.50 -0.56 -25.83
N LEU A 6 -2.46 -0.92 -26.68
CA LEU A 6 -3.37 -2.04 -26.37
C LEU A 6 -2.60 -3.36 -26.24
N PHE A 7 -1.63 -3.58 -27.13
CA PHE A 7 -0.75 -4.75 -27.07
C PHE A 7 0.01 -4.83 -25.74
N LEU A 8 0.59 -3.73 -25.27
CA LEU A 8 1.28 -3.66 -23.96
C LEU A 8 0.37 -4.04 -22.80
N TRP A 9 -0.87 -3.53 -22.78
CA TRP A 9 -1.86 -3.87 -21.76
C TRP A 9 -2.20 -5.36 -21.75
N ILE A 10 -2.41 -5.95 -22.93
CA ILE A 10 -2.77 -7.39 -23.06
C ILE A 10 -1.58 -8.25 -22.62
N VAL A 11 -0.37 -7.97 -23.12
CA VAL A 11 0.83 -8.74 -22.76
C VAL A 11 1.11 -8.66 -21.26
N PHE A 12 1.01 -7.47 -20.68
CA PHE A 12 1.21 -7.29 -19.24
C PHE A 12 0.21 -8.10 -18.41
N ASN A 13 -1.08 -8.01 -18.72
CA ASN A 13 -2.09 -8.75 -17.96
C ASN A 13 -1.96 -10.27 -18.13
N ILE A 14 -1.62 -10.76 -19.33
CA ILE A 14 -1.32 -12.18 -19.55
C ILE A 14 -0.11 -12.61 -18.70
N PHE A 15 0.95 -11.79 -18.66
CA PHE A 15 2.11 -12.06 -17.83
C PHE A 15 1.74 -12.15 -16.35
N VAL A 16 0.98 -11.18 -15.82
CA VAL A 16 0.54 -11.15 -14.42
C VAL A 16 -0.32 -12.36 -14.09
N LEU A 17 -1.31 -12.68 -14.92
CA LEU A 17 -2.17 -13.86 -14.72
C LEU A 17 -1.36 -15.17 -14.81
N GLY A 18 -0.39 -15.24 -15.71
CA GLY A 18 0.54 -16.37 -15.80
C GLY A 18 1.36 -16.55 -14.53
N MET A 19 1.92 -15.46 -13.98
CA MET A 19 2.68 -15.48 -12.74
C MET A 19 1.81 -15.89 -11.54
N LEU A 20 0.58 -15.39 -11.44
CA LEU A 20 -0.37 -15.80 -10.40
C LEU A 20 -0.77 -17.28 -10.55
N ALA A 21 -0.95 -17.77 -11.77
CA ALA A 21 -1.26 -19.17 -12.02
C ALA A 21 -0.09 -20.11 -11.64
N ILE A 22 1.15 -19.70 -11.89
CA ILE A 22 2.35 -20.42 -11.48
C ILE A 22 2.44 -20.42 -9.94
N ASP A 23 2.24 -19.29 -9.31
CA ASP A 23 2.26 -19.14 -7.85
C ASP A 23 1.25 -20.08 -7.17
N LEU A 24 0.02 -20.16 -7.68
CA LEU A 24 -1.02 -21.09 -7.18
C LEU A 24 -0.77 -22.54 -7.54
N GLY A 25 -0.45 -22.79 -8.81
CA GLY A 25 -0.47 -24.14 -9.38
C GLY A 25 0.76 -24.98 -9.04
N VAL A 26 1.92 -24.33 -8.89
CA VAL A 26 3.21 -25.02 -8.72
C VAL A 26 3.64 -25.00 -7.26
N PHE A 27 3.60 -23.84 -6.59
CA PHE A 27 4.24 -23.67 -5.30
C PHE A 27 3.32 -23.87 -4.11
N HIS A 28 1.99 -23.76 -4.26
CA HIS A 28 1.06 -23.76 -3.13
C HIS A 28 -0.09 -24.78 -3.27
N ARG A 29 0.17 -25.92 -3.89
CA ARG A 29 -0.81 -27.01 -4.03
C ARG A 29 -1.32 -27.61 -2.72
N LYS A 30 -0.48 -27.57 -1.66
CA LYS A 30 -0.83 -28.11 -0.33
C LYS A 30 -0.82 -27.01 0.71
N ALA A 31 -1.83 -27.02 1.59
CA ALA A 31 -1.86 -26.14 2.74
C ALA A 31 -0.67 -26.40 3.64
N HIS A 32 0.27 -25.46 3.74
CA HIS A 32 1.36 -25.48 4.69
C HIS A 32 1.56 -24.08 5.27
N ALA A 33 2.13 -23.99 6.45
CA ALA A 33 2.56 -22.73 7.02
C ALA A 33 3.85 -22.30 6.30
N VAL A 34 3.84 -21.10 5.69
CA VAL A 34 4.98 -20.56 4.94
C VAL A 34 6.11 -20.24 5.91
N ALA A 35 7.29 -20.82 5.67
CA ALA A 35 8.45 -20.55 6.49
C ALA A 35 9.04 -19.14 6.19
N PRO A 36 9.62 -18.43 7.18
CA PRO A 36 10.19 -17.10 6.97
C PRO A 36 11.25 -17.06 5.85
N ARG A 37 12.05 -18.10 5.71
CA ARG A 37 13.05 -18.22 4.64
C ARG A 37 12.40 -18.29 3.26
N GLU A 38 11.31 -19.02 3.11
CA GLU A 38 10.55 -19.12 1.88
C GLU A 38 9.93 -17.76 1.53
N ALA A 39 9.31 -17.09 2.51
CA ALA A 39 8.77 -15.74 2.36
C ALA A 39 9.84 -14.75 1.89
N THR A 40 11.05 -14.80 2.49
CA THR A 40 12.17 -13.92 2.09
C THR A 40 12.56 -14.15 0.63
N ILE A 41 12.71 -15.40 0.19
CA ILE A 41 13.06 -15.73 -1.20
C ILE A 41 12.02 -15.18 -2.16
N TRP A 42 10.73 -15.35 -1.87
CA TRP A 42 9.66 -14.86 -2.72
C TRP A 42 9.57 -13.33 -2.73
N CYS A 43 9.85 -12.65 -1.61
CA CYS A 43 9.98 -11.19 -1.60
C CYS A 43 11.08 -10.73 -2.57
N PHE A 44 12.26 -11.36 -2.52
CA PHE A 44 13.34 -11.04 -3.44
C PHE A 44 12.96 -11.31 -4.91
N VAL A 45 12.27 -12.41 -5.19
CA VAL A 45 11.79 -12.73 -6.55
C VAL A 45 10.87 -11.62 -7.06
N TRP A 46 9.86 -11.22 -6.29
CA TRP A 46 8.90 -10.20 -6.69
C TRP A 46 9.54 -8.81 -6.86
N ILE A 47 10.43 -8.43 -5.93
CA ILE A 47 11.19 -7.18 -6.03
C ILE A 47 12.06 -7.18 -7.29
N THR A 48 12.78 -8.28 -7.54
CA THR A 48 13.64 -8.41 -8.72
C THR A 48 12.83 -8.32 -10.01
N LEU A 49 11.68 -8.99 -10.08
CA LEU A 49 10.80 -8.90 -11.25
C LEU A 49 10.29 -7.47 -11.49
N GLY A 50 9.90 -6.76 -10.43
CA GLY A 50 9.50 -5.35 -10.52
C GLY A 50 10.64 -4.45 -11.03
N LEU A 51 11.86 -4.66 -10.53
CA LEU A 51 13.04 -3.91 -10.97
C LEU A 51 13.46 -4.26 -12.41
N LEU A 52 13.36 -5.52 -12.82
CA LEU A 52 13.60 -5.93 -14.21
C LEU A 52 12.56 -5.33 -15.15
N PHE A 53 11.30 -5.28 -14.75
CA PHE A 53 10.26 -4.62 -15.52
C PHE A 53 10.54 -3.11 -15.64
N ASN A 54 10.96 -2.46 -14.55
CA ASN A 54 11.38 -1.06 -14.56
C ASN A 54 12.57 -0.81 -15.49
N ALA A 55 13.56 -1.71 -15.50
CA ALA A 55 14.65 -1.65 -16.46
C ALA A 55 14.16 -1.77 -17.91
N GLY A 56 13.16 -2.62 -18.17
CA GLY A 56 12.47 -2.71 -19.45
C GLY A 56 11.78 -1.40 -19.84
N ILE A 57 11.08 -0.75 -18.91
CA ILE A 57 10.49 0.58 -19.12
C ILE A 57 11.58 1.60 -19.48
N TYR A 58 12.69 1.60 -18.74
CA TYR A 58 13.82 2.49 -19.03
C TYR A 58 14.35 2.34 -20.46
N LEU A 59 14.55 1.10 -20.90
CA LEU A 59 15.07 0.81 -22.26
C LEU A 59 14.07 1.14 -23.37
N TRP A 60 12.79 1.07 -23.10
CA TRP A 60 11.74 1.19 -24.12
C TRP A 60 11.05 2.56 -24.14
N LEU A 61 10.77 3.13 -22.97
CA LEU A 61 10.04 4.40 -22.82
C LEU A 61 10.93 5.55 -22.33
N GLY A 62 12.16 5.25 -21.88
CA GLY A 62 13.10 6.23 -21.40
C GLY A 62 13.15 6.42 -19.89
N SER A 63 13.96 7.40 -19.46
CA SER A 63 14.27 7.61 -18.03
C SER A 63 13.09 8.16 -17.21
N GLU A 64 12.28 9.05 -17.79
CA GLU A 64 11.19 9.70 -17.06
C GLU A 64 10.10 8.70 -16.66
N PRO A 65 9.51 7.88 -17.59
CA PRO A 65 8.56 6.85 -17.22
C PRO A 65 9.12 5.79 -16.26
N ALA A 66 10.41 5.47 -16.37
CA ALA A 66 11.05 4.53 -15.44
C ALA A 66 11.15 5.09 -14.03
N LEU A 67 11.47 6.37 -13.86
CA LEU A 67 11.45 7.04 -12.55
C LEU A 67 10.04 7.17 -11.99
N GLU A 68 9.04 7.43 -12.83
CA GLU A 68 7.62 7.44 -12.44
C GLU A 68 7.19 6.07 -11.93
N PHE A 69 7.46 5.01 -12.69
CA PHE A 69 7.18 3.63 -12.27
C PHE A 69 7.86 3.31 -10.93
N PHE A 70 9.15 3.58 -10.81
CA PHE A 70 9.91 3.26 -9.61
C PHE A 70 9.39 4.02 -8.39
N THR A 71 9.06 5.31 -8.56
CA THR A 71 8.48 6.13 -7.49
C THR A 71 7.11 5.61 -7.06
N GLY A 72 6.23 5.32 -8.03
CA GLY A 72 4.92 4.74 -7.78
C GLY A 72 5.01 3.38 -7.10
N TYR A 73 5.93 2.52 -7.56
CA TYR A 73 6.20 1.22 -6.96
C TYR A 73 6.66 1.33 -5.50
N LEU A 74 7.59 2.27 -5.19
CA LEU A 74 8.06 2.48 -3.81
C LEU A 74 6.96 3.02 -2.89
N ILE A 75 6.17 3.97 -3.37
CA ILE A 75 5.04 4.52 -2.59
C ILE A 75 4.04 3.40 -2.30
N GLU A 76 3.61 2.66 -3.31
CA GLU A 76 2.64 1.59 -3.13
C GLU A 76 3.18 0.46 -2.25
N TYR A 77 4.44 0.04 -2.47
CA TYR A 77 5.07 -0.99 -1.66
C TYR A 77 5.18 -0.56 -0.18
N SER A 78 5.46 0.72 0.07
CA SER A 78 5.54 1.27 1.42
C SER A 78 4.17 1.38 2.10
N LEU A 79 3.13 1.84 1.38
CA LEU A 79 1.74 1.84 1.86
C LEU A 79 1.24 0.41 2.10
N SER A 80 1.67 -0.54 1.28
CA SER A 80 1.33 -1.95 1.43
C SER A 80 1.88 -2.57 2.72
N VAL A 81 3.01 -2.07 3.25
CA VAL A 81 3.50 -2.50 4.57
C VAL A 81 2.50 -2.13 5.66
N ASP A 82 1.93 -0.92 5.63
CA ASP A 82 0.89 -0.50 6.59
C ASP A 82 -0.38 -1.36 6.44
N ASN A 83 -0.80 -1.67 5.21
CA ASN A 83 -1.92 -2.56 4.94
C ASN A 83 -1.72 -3.95 5.55
N ILE A 84 -0.49 -4.47 5.53
CA ILE A 84 -0.14 -5.76 6.12
C ILE A 84 -0.39 -5.77 7.63
N PHE A 85 -0.13 -4.68 8.35
CA PHE A 85 -0.44 -4.59 9.78
C PHE A 85 -1.92 -4.87 10.03
N VAL A 86 -2.78 -4.25 9.25
CA VAL A 86 -4.23 -4.45 9.37
C VAL A 86 -4.63 -5.88 9.00
N PHE A 87 -4.02 -6.46 7.96
CA PHE A 87 -4.29 -7.86 7.60
C PHE A 87 -3.90 -8.84 8.71
N ILE A 88 -2.76 -8.62 9.38
CA ILE A 88 -2.34 -9.44 10.52
C ILE A 88 -3.34 -9.31 11.67
N LEU A 89 -3.80 -8.09 11.98
CA LEU A 89 -4.83 -7.87 12.99
C LEU A 89 -6.13 -8.59 12.65
N ILE A 90 -6.60 -8.50 11.40
CA ILE A 90 -7.82 -9.17 10.95
C ILE A 90 -7.68 -10.70 11.07
N LEU A 91 -6.60 -11.26 10.53
CA LEU A 91 -6.38 -12.71 10.56
C LEU A 91 -6.20 -13.24 11.98
N SER A 92 -5.57 -12.48 12.87
CA SER A 92 -5.43 -12.79 14.30
C SER A 92 -6.75 -12.68 15.05
N TYR A 93 -7.53 -11.62 14.80
CA TYR A 93 -8.86 -11.44 15.41
C TYR A 93 -9.81 -12.60 15.13
N PHE A 94 -9.84 -13.06 13.88
CA PHE A 94 -10.64 -14.23 13.50
C PHE A 94 -9.98 -15.57 13.83
N ALA A 95 -8.81 -15.57 14.47
CA ALA A 95 -8.01 -16.77 14.78
C ALA A 95 -7.85 -17.71 13.56
N VAL A 96 -7.53 -17.15 12.39
CA VAL A 96 -7.38 -17.92 11.15
C VAL A 96 -6.17 -18.85 11.27
N PRO A 97 -6.34 -20.18 11.14
CA PRO A 97 -5.22 -21.12 11.18
C PRO A 97 -4.16 -20.78 10.13
N GLY A 98 -2.87 -20.84 10.47
CA GLY A 98 -1.76 -20.47 9.59
C GLY A 98 -1.80 -21.16 8.22
N ALA A 99 -2.25 -22.43 8.20
CA ALA A 99 -2.42 -23.19 6.95
C ALA A 99 -3.51 -22.64 6.01
N TYR A 100 -4.43 -21.76 6.51
CA TYR A 100 -5.52 -21.19 5.71
C TYR A 100 -5.27 -19.72 5.34
N GLN A 101 -4.37 -19.02 6.04
CA GLN A 101 -4.04 -17.61 5.79
C GLN A 101 -3.59 -17.37 4.36
N HIS A 102 -2.76 -18.26 3.83
CA HIS A 102 -2.32 -18.26 2.44
C HIS A 102 -3.48 -18.15 1.43
N ARG A 103 -4.57 -18.89 1.65
CA ARG A 103 -5.72 -18.89 0.75
C ARG A 103 -6.49 -17.58 0.80
N VAL A 104 -6.67 -17.01 1.99
CA VAL A 104 -7.30 -15.69 2.15
C VAL A 104 -6.48 -14.62 1.45
N LEU A 105 -5.17 -14.59 1.70
CA LEU A 105 -4.28 -13.61 1.10
C LEU A 105 -4.20 -13.72 -0.42
N PHE A 106 -4.22 -14.94 -0.96
CA PHE A 106 -4.23 -15.12 -2.41
C PHE A 106 -5.49 -14.54 -3.07
N TRP A 107 -6.67 -14.92 -2.57
CA TRP A 107 -7.93 -14.39 -3.10
C TRP A 107 -8.07 -12.90 -2.84
N GLY A 108 -7.55 -12.41 -1.69
CA GLY A 108 -7.46 -10.99 -1.38
C GLY A 108 -6.61 -10.23 -2.40
N ILE A 109 -5.44 -10.75 -2.79
CA ILE A 109 -4.61 -10.13 -3.84
C ILE A 109 -5.34 -10.11 -5.19
N LEU A 110 -6.02 -11.20 -5.54
CA LEU A 110 -6.76 -11.24 -6.80
C LEU A 110 -7.90 -10.22 -6.83
N GLY A 111 -8.66 -10.09 -5.74
CA GLY A 111 -9.69 -9.07 -5.59
C GLY A 111 -9.10 -7.65 -5.60
N ALA A 112 -8.01 -7.44 -4.87
CA ALA A 112 -7.27 -6.17 -4.86
C ALA A 112 -6.83 -5.75 -6.27
N LEU A 113 -6.29 -6.66 -7.08
CA LEU A 113 -5.90 -6.38 -8.47
C LEU A 113 -7.09 -5.91 -9.32
N VAL A 114 -8.24 -6.58 -9.19
CA VAL A 114 -9.46 -6.20 -9.92
C VAL A 114 -9.97 -4.83 -9.45
N MET A 115 -10.09 -4.63 -8.14
CA MET A 115 -10.58 -3.37 -7.59
C MET A 115 -9.66 -2.20 -7.95
N ARG A 116 -8.35 -2.35 -7.80
CA ARG A 116 -7.39 -1.31 -8.16
C ARG A 116 -7.35 -1.04 -9.66
N GLY A 117 -7.51 -2.07 -10.50
CA GLY A 117 -7.69 -1.86 -11.94
C GLY A 117 -8.90 -0.98 -12.26
N ILE A 118 -10.03 -1.20 -11.59
CA ILE A 118 -11.24 -0.38 -11.72
C ILE A 118 -10.98 1.04 -11.20
N PHE A 119 -10.37 1.19 -10.01
CA PHE A 119 -10.08 2.51 -9.42
C PHE A 119 -9.12 3.32 -10.27
N ILE A 120 -8.04 2.70 -10.76
CA ILE A 120 -7.06 3.36 -11.63
C ILE A 120 -7.70 3.75 -12.95
N GLY A 121 -8.48 2.85 -13.56
CA GLY A 121 -9.21 3.17 -14.80
C GLY A 121 -10.19 4.32 -14.61
N THR A 122 -11.00 4.30 -13.56
CA THR A 122 -11.95 5.37 -13.23
C THR A 122 -11.22 6.67 -12.87
N GLY A 123 -10.16 6.60 -12.06
CA GLY A 123 -9.35 7.75 -11.67
C GLY A 123 -8.69 8.42 -12.89
N ALA A 124 -8.15 7.63 -13.82
CA ALA A 124 -7.58 8.13 -15.06
C ALA A 124 -8.63 8.86 -15.92
N LEU A 125 -9.84 8.30 -16.06
CA LEU A 125 -10.93 8.94 -16.79
C LEU A 125 -11.37 10.23 -16.11
N LEU A 126 -11.47 10.25 -14.77
CA LEU A 126 -11.83 11.46 -14.04
C LEU A 126 -10.80 12.57 -14.23
N LEU A 127 -9.49 12.25 -14.10
CA LEU A 127 -8.42 13.22 -14.27
C LEU A 127 -8.30 13.73 -15.72
N GLN A 128 -8.60 12.91 -16.72
CA GLN A 128 -8.61 13.32 -18.12
C GLN A 128 -9.76 14.30 -18.45
N HIS A 129 -10.93 14.14 -17.82
CA HIS A 129 -12.09 14.97 -18.10
C HIS A 129 -12.23 16.16 -17.14
N PHE A 130 -11.73 16.02 -15.91
CA PHE A 130 -11.93 16.98 -14.83
C PHE A 130 -10.61 17.28 -14.11
N HIS A 131 -9.84 18.22 -14.62
CA HIS A 131 -8.55 18.60 -14.03
C HIS A 131 -8.65 19.00 -12.54
N TRP A 132 -9.75 19.61 -12.11
CA TRP A 132 -9.98 19.99 -10.72
C TRP A 132 -10.02 18.80 -9.72
N VAL A 133 -10.25 17.57 -10.21
CA VAL A 133 -10.20 16.35 -9.38
C VAL A 133 -8.83 16.16 -8.78
N MET A 134 -7.76 16.62 -9.44
CA MET A 134 -6.39 16.56 -8.92
C MET A 134 -6.25 17.33 -7.61
N TYR A 135 -6.92 18.46 -7.46
CA TYR A 135 -6.91 19.24 -6.21
C TYR A 135 -7.68 18.54 -5.09
N ILE A 136 -8.79 17.85 -5.41
CA ILE A 136 -9.51 17.02 -4.43
C ILE A 136 -8.61 15.88 -3.94
N PHE A 137 -7.95 15.19 -4.86
CA PHE A 137 -7.03 14.11 -4.51
C PHE A 137 -5.87 14.63 -3.66
N GLY A 138 -5.28 15.77 -4.04
CA GLY A 138 -4.20 16.39 -3.27
C GLY A 138 -4.64 16.76 -1.85
N ALA A 139 -5.79 17.43 -1.70
CA ALA A 139 -6.34 17.79 -0.39
C ALA A 139 -6.67 16.56 0.46
N PHE A 140 -7.21 15.51 -0.18
CA PHE A 140 -7.50 14.23 0.48
C PHE A 140 -6.23 13.55 0.99
N LEU A 141 -5.15 13.52 0.20
CA LEU A 141 -3.85 12.96 0.63
C LEU A 141 -3.23 13.73 1.78
N VAL A 142 -3.30 15.08 1.77
CA VAL A 142 -2.84 15.91 2.90
C VAL A 142 -3.65 15.58 4.15
N PHE A 143 -4.98 15.49 4.03
CA PHE A 143 -5.86 15.13 5.13
C PHE A 143 -5.53 13.75 5.69
N THR A 144 -5.37 12.73 4.82
CA THR A 144 -4.98 11.38 5.24
C THR A 144 -3.61 11.36 5.89
N GLY A 145 -2.63 12.07 5.33
CA GLY A 145 -1.31 12.21 5.95
C GLY A 145 -1.39 12.79 7.37
N ILE A 146 -2.15 13.87 7.59
CA ILE A 146 -2.37 14.44 8.93
C ILE A 146 -3.08 13.45 9.86
N LYS A 147 -4.09 12.76 9.34
CA LYS A 147 -4.85 11.77 10.09
C LYS A 147 -3.96 10.64 10.64
N MET A 148 -2.94 10.22 9.90
CA MET A 148 -1.97 9.21 10.34
C MET A 148 -1.18 9.61 11.60
N PHE A 149 -1.05 10.92 11.89
CA PHE A 149 -0.41 11.41 13.12
C PHE A 149 -1.36 11.52 14.29
N THR A 150 -2.65 11.71 14.04
CA THR A 150 -3.64 12.08 15.07
C THR A 150 -4.50 10.90 15.53
N GLN A 151 -4.65 9.87 14.71
CA GLN A 151 -5.40 8.67 15.09
C GLN A 151 -4.46 7.64 15.70
N ASP A 152 -4.75 7.26 16.95
CA ASP A 152 -4.28 5.99 17.49
C ASP A 152 -4.80 4.86 16.60
N GLU A 153 -4.04 3.76 16.51
CA GLU A 153 -4.43 2.59 15.74
C GLU A 153 -5.89 2.26 16.05
N THR A 154 -6.75 2.59 15.10
CA THR A 154 -8.16 2.26 15.22
C THR A 154 -8.24 0.76 15.37
N ALA A 155 -8.65 0.30 16.54
CA ALA A 155 -8.97 -1.09 16.76
C ALA A 155 -9.91 -1.51 15.63
N VAL A 156 -9.40 -2.35 14.73
CA VAL A 156 -10.24 -2.90 13.67
C VAL A 156 -11.32 -3.70 14.36
N HIS A 157 -12.56 -3.21 14.30
CA HIS A 157 -13.73 -3.91 14.82
C HIS A 157 -14.45 -4.62 13.66
N PRO A 158 -14.01 -5.83 13.29
CA PRO A 158 -14.55 -6.55 12.13
C PRO A 158 -16.06 -6.81 12.26
N GLU A 159 -16.56 -6.98 13.48
CA GLU A 159 -17.99 -7.16 13.74
C GLU A 159 -18.86 -5.98 13.30
N ASN A 160 -18.30 -4.77 13.26
CA ASN A 160 -18.99 -3.57 12.82
C ASN A 160 -18.96 -3.36 11.31
N ASN A 161 -18.18 -4.20 10.59
CA ASN A 161 -18.06 -4.09 9.14
C ASN A 161 -19.43 -4.25 8.46
N PRO A 162 -19.88 -3.25 7.67
CA PRO A 162 -21.17 -3.28 7.00
C PRO A 162 -21.29 -4.46 6.02
N VAL A 163 -20.19 -4.90 5.44
CA VAL A 163 -20.15 -6.03 4.48
C VAL A 163 -20.53 -7.34 5.19
N ILE A 164 -20.10 -7.55 6.44
CA ILE A 164 -20.51 -8.71 7.24
C ILE A 164 -22.01 -8.67 7.56
N LYS A 165 -22.53 -7.49 7.91
CA LYS A 165 -23.96 -7.32 8.20
C LYS A 165 -24.81 -7.64 6.97
N VAL A 166 -24.38 -7.19 5.79
CA VAL A 166 -25.03 -7.50 4.52
C VAL A 166 -24.95 -8.99 4.20
N LEU A 167 -23.78 -9.62 4.33
CA LEU A 167 -23.60 -11.05 4.10
C LEU A 167 -24.56 -11.89 4.95
N ARG A 168 -24.63 -11.62 6.25
CA ARG A 168 -25.52 -12.34 7.19
C ARG A 168 -27.01 -12.24 6.84
N ARG A 169 -27.40 -11.21 6.10
CA ARG A 169 -28.77 -11.04 5.61
C ARG A 169 -29.09 -11.96 4.42
N PHE A 170 -28.09 -12.28 3.59
CA PHE A 170 -28.28 -13.06 2.36
C PHE A 170 -28.02 -14.57 2.56
N MET A 171 -27.11 -14.94 3.47
CA MET A 171 -26.76 -16.34 3.71
C MET A 171 -26.32 -16.61 5.14
N PRO A 172 -26.57 -17.82 5.67
CA PRO A 172 -26.07 -18.22 6.97
C PRO A 172 -24.55 -18.33 6.96
N VAL A 173 -23.94 -18.02 8.11
CA VAL A 173 -22.51 -18.16 8.33
C VAL A 173 -22.25 -19.31 9.28
N SER A 174 -21.38 -20.25 8.89
CA SER A 174 -20.94 -21.36 9.73
C SER A 174 -20.15 -20.85 10.94
N SER A 175 -20.27 -21.52 12.07
CA SER A 175 -19.52 -21.18 13.30
C SER A 175 -18.11 -21.77 13.33
N ARG A 176 -17.74 -22.65 12.40
CA ARG A 176 -16.44 -23.34 12.39
C ARG A 176 -15.77 -23.23 11.02
N TYR A 177 -14.45 -23.24 11.03
CA TYR A 177 -13.65 -23.42 9.82
C TYR A 177 -13.84 -24.84 9.30
N GLU A 178 -14.18 -24.97 8.02
CA GLU A 178 -14.32 -26.25 7.34
C GLU A 178 -13.23 -26.41 6.29
N GLY A 179 -12.04 -26.76 6.77
CA GLY A 179 -10.84 -26.78 5.93
C GLY A 179 -10.59 -25.42 5.28
N GLN A 180 -10.20 -25.43 4.02
CA GLN A 180 -9.97 -24.22 3.21
C GLN A 180 -11.20 -23.75 2.43
N SER A 181 -12.39 -24.31 2.68
CA SER A 181 -13.59 -23.99 1.90
C SER A 181 -14.15 -22.64 2.30
N PHE A 182 -14.52 -21.81 1.33
CA PHE A 182 -15.24 -20.56 1.55
C PHE A 182 -16.74 -20.79 1.71
N PHE A 183 -17.28 -21.82 1.09
CA PHE A 183 -18.69 -22.18 1.15
C PHE A 183 -18.83 -23.66 1.45
N VAL A 184 -19.87 -24.00 2.22
CA VAL A 184 -20.22 -25.36 2.59
C VAL A 184 -21.71 -25.57 2.46
N LYS A 185 -22.10 -26.81 2.17
CA LYS A 185 -23.52 -27.17 2.09
C LYS A 185 -23.94 -27.84 3.37
N ARG A 186 -24.86 -27.22 4.14
CA ARG A 186 -25.47 -27.77 5.35
C ARG A 186 -26.98 -27.83 5.20
N ASP A 187 -27.55 -28.96 5.52
CA ASP A 187 -29.00 -29.19 5.46
C ASP A 187 -29.63 -28.76 4.13
N GLY A 188 -28.91 -29.03 3.02
CA GLY A 188 -29.36 -28.68 1.66
C GLY A 188 -29.16 -27.19 1.28
N ARG A 189 -28.71 -26.32 2.20
CA ARG A 189 -28.49 -24.88 1.95
C ARG A 189 -27.00 -24.54 1.92
N TRP A 190 -26.62 -23.55 1.11
CA TRP A 190 -25.28 -23.00 1.09
C TRP A 190 -25.09 -22.06 2.30
N ALA A 191 -23.99 -22.25 3.01
CA ALA A 191 -23.53 -21.38 4.10
C ALA A 191 -22.12 -20.88 3.82
N ALA A 192 -21.86 -19.62 4.13
CA ALA A 192 -20.50 -19.07 4.13
C ALA A 192 -19.70 -19.59 5.32
N THR A 193 -18.42 -19.85 5.14
CA THR A 193 -17.52 -20.18 6.26
C THR A 193 -16.94 -18.91 6.87
N PRO A 194 -16.38 -18.98 8.10
CA PRO A 194 -15.63 -17.86 8.66
C PRO A 194 -14.47 -17.40 7.75
N LEU A 195 -13.89 -18.30 6.96
CA LEU A 195 -12.82 -17.97 6.03
C LEU A 195 -13.29 -17.02 4.91
N PHE A 196 -14.52 -17.17 4.43
CA PHE A 196 -15.13 -16.25 3.47
C PHE A 196 -15.42 -14.89 4.11
N VAL A 197 -15.88 -14.88 5.37
CA VAL A 197 -16.08 -13.62 6.12
C VAL A 197 -14.77 -12.85 6.25
N VAL A 198 -13.68 -13.53 6.61
CA VAL A 198 -12.34 -12.93 6.70
C VAL A 198 -11.91 -12.36 5.34
N LEU A 199 -12.09 -13.11 4.26
CA LEU A 199 -11.79 -12.62 2.91
C LEU A 199 -12.54 -11.32 2.61
N LEU A 200 -13.84 -11.25 2.89
CA LEU A 200 -14.63 -10.03 2.65
C LEU A 200 -14.16 -8.84 3.51
N VAL A 201 -13.71 -9.08 4.73
CA VAL A 201 -13.15 -8.02 5.58
C VAL A 201 -11.82 -7.52 5.01
N VAL A 202 -10.94 -8.42 4.60
CA VAL A 202 -9.67 -8.08 3.95
C VAL A 202 -9.92 -7.26 2.67
N GLU A 203 -10.82 -7.70 1.79
CA GLU A 203 -11.17 -6.99 0.56
C GLU A 203 -11.78 -5.61 0.83
N SER A 204 -12.71 -5.50 1.79
CA SER A 204 -13.30 -4.21 2.14
C SER A 204 -12.29 -3.25 2.73
N THR A 205 -11.29 -3.75 3.42
CA THR A 205 -10.18 -2.95 3.97
C THR A 205 -9.22 -2.51 2.88
N ASP A 206 -8.87 -3.40 1.93
CA ASP A 206 -8.03 -3.02 0.79
C ASP A 206 -8.71 -1.98 -0.11
N LEU A 207 -10.04 -2.04 -0.23
CA LEU A 207 -10.80 -1.01 -0.93
C LEU A 207 -10.61 0.39 -0.29
N ILE A 208 -10.61 0.46 1.04
CA ILE A 208 -10.36 1.70 1.77
C ILE A 208 -8.94 2.20 1.50
N PHE A 209 -7.95 1.32 1.54
CA PHE A 209 -6.56 1.66 1.25
C PHE A 209 -6.33 2.08 -0.21
N ALA A 210 -7.07 1.51 -1.16
CA ALA A 210 -7.00 1.93 -2.56
C ALA A 210 -7.44 3.39 -2.78
N VAL A 211 -8.34 3.90 -1.94
CA VAL A 211 -8.77 5.32 -1.98
C VAL A 211 -7.62 6.26 -1.64
N ASP A 212 -6.68 5.86 -0.78
CA ASP A 212 -5.50 6.65 -0.43
C ASP A 212 -4.35 6.46 -1.44
N SER A 213 -4.09 5.21 -1.85
CA SER A 213 -2.91 4.88 -2.66
C SER A 213 -3.05 5.26 -4.13
N VAL A 214 -4.24 5.09 -4.73
CA VAL A 214 -4.43 5.41 -6.16
C VAL A 214 -4.20 6.88 -6.47
N PRO A 215 -4.76 7.87 -5.72
CA PRO A 215 -4.41 9.27 -5.89
C PRO A 215 -2.92 9.56 -5.70
N ALA A 216 -2.26 8.89 -4.73
CA ALA A 216 -0.84 9.08 -4.47
C ALA A 216 0.03 8.72 -5.67
N ILE A 217 -0.32 7.64 -6.40
CA ILE A 217 0.41 7.26 -7.61
C ILE A 217 0.09 8.17 -8.79
N PHE A 218 -1.15 8.64 -8.94
CA PHE A 218 -1.51 9.64 -9.95
C PHE A 218 -0.79 10.98 -9.77
N ALA A 219 -0.39 11.32 -8.54
CA ALA A 219 0.47 12.48 -8.28
C ALA A 219 1.91 12.30 -8.82
N VAL A 220 2.32 11.06 -9.05
CA VAL A 220 3.64 10.73 -9.59
C VAL A 220 3.63 10.65 -11.10
N SER A 221 2.65 9.95 -11.68
CA SER A 221 2.52 9.72 -13.11
C SER A 221 1.10 9.98 -13.61
N GLY A 222 1.00 10.67 -14.74
CA GLY A 222 -0.26 10.82 -15.47
C GLY A 222 -0.56 9.69 -16.46
N ASP A 223 0.39 8.75 -16.69
CA ASP A 223 0.19 7.62 -17.60
C ASP A 223 -0.50 6.46 -16.85
N PRO A 224 -1.75 6.09 -17.22
CA PRO A 224 -2.49 5.02 -16.57
C PRO A 224 -1.77 3.66 -16.62
N PHE A 225 -0.94 3.41 -17.65
CA PHE A 225 -0.18 2.17 -17.75
C PHE A 225 0.92 2.10 -16.70
N ILE A 226 1.67 3.19 -16.50
CA ILE A 226 2.70 3.28 -15.46
C ILE A 226 2.07 3.17 -14.07
N VAL A 227 0.97 3.89 -13.82
CA VAL A 227 0.21 3.83 -12.56
C VAL A 227 -0.27 2.41 -12.26
N TYR A 228 -0.86 1.73 -13.26
CA TYR A 228 -1.37 0.38 -13.08
C TYR A 228 -0.25 -0.64 -12.85
N THR A 229 0.78 -0.62 -13.69
CA THR A 229 1.84 -1.62 -13.63
C THR A 229 2.68 -1.51 -12.37
N SER A 230 3.01 -0.29 -11.91
CA SER A 230 3.73 -0.07 -10.64
C SER A 230 2.93 -0.58 -9.44
N ASN A 231 1.61 -0.33 -9.42
CA ASN A 231 0.70 -0.79 -8.41
C ASN A 231 0.60 -2.32 -8.38
N VAL A 232 0.40 -2.95 -9.55
CA VAL A 232 0.29 -4.41 -9.68
C VAL A 232 1.54 -5.12 -9.18
N PHE A 233 2.75 -4.67 -9.57
CA PHE A 233 3.98 -5.28 -9.09
C PHE A 233 4.16 -5.16 -7.56
N ALA A 234 3.77 -4.04 -6.97
CA ALA A 234 3.83 -3.88 -5.53
C ALA A 234 2.89 -4.86 -4.80
N ILE A 235 1.67 -5.04 -5.32
CA ILE A 235 0.66 -5.93 -4.71
C ILE A 235 1.05 -7.41 -4.86
N LEU A 236 1.63 -7.82 -5.98
CA LEU A 236 2.05 -9.20 -6.19
C LEU A 236 3.03 -9.69 -5.12
N GLY A 237 3.88 -8.80 -4.62
CA GLY A 237 4.80 -9.09 -3.51
C GLY A 237 4.16 -9.13 -2.12
N LEU A 238 2.93 -8.65 -1.97
CA LEU A 238 2.28 -8.38 -0.68
C LEU A 238 2.10 -9.64 0.18
N ARG A 239 1.80 -10.78 -0.43
CA ARG A 239 1.66 -12.05 0.29
C ARG A 239 2.98 -12.52 0.92
N SER A 240 4.05 -12.47 0.17
CA SER A 240 5.37 -12.85 0.67
C SER A 240 5.83 -11.88 1.76
N LEU A 241 5.55 -10.60 1.56
CA LEU A 241 5.83 -9.56 2.52
C LEU A 241 5.02 -9.75 3.82
N TYR A 242 3.75 -10.19 3.73
CA TYR A 242 2.94 -10.53 4.90
C TYR A 242 3.63 -11.60 5.77
N PHE A 243 4.03 -12.73 5.20
CA PHE A 243 4.67 -13.80 5.96
C PHE A 243 6.05 -13.40 6.49
N LEU A 244 6.77 -12.52 5.79
CA LEU A 244 8.04 -11.97 6.26
C LEU A 244 7.83 -11.02 7.44
N LEU A 245 6.87 -10.11 7.36
CA LEU A 245 6.64 -9.08 8.36
C LEU A 245 5.89 -9.59 9.59
N ALA A 246 5.06 -10.62 9.45
CA ALA A 246 4.29 -11.18 10.56
C ALA A 246 5.15 -11.57 11.79
N GLY A 247 6.46 -11.79 11.59
CA GLY A 247 7.40 -12.11 12.68
C GLY A 247 8.26 -10.94 13.18
N VAL A 248 8.21 -9.75 12.52
CA VAL A 248 9.13 -8.63 12.82
C VAL A 248 8.41 -7.27 12.89
N MET A 249 7.09 -7.27 12.97
CA MET A 249 6.28 -6.06 12.91
C MET A 249 6.61 -5.02 13.96
N ASP A 250 6.93 -5.45 15.19
CA ASP A 250 7.24 -4.56 16.31
C ASP A 250 8.50 -3.71 16.08
N LEU A 251 9.27 -4.00 15.02
CA LEU A 251 10.47 -3.25 14.67
C LEU A 251 10.19 -1.96 13.88
N PHE A 252 9.00 -1.80 13.27
CA PHE A 252 8.71 -0.72 12.32
C PHE A 252 7.77 0.36 12.88
N VAL A 253 7.93 0.73 14.15
CA VAL A 253 7.06 1.68 14.87
C VAL A 253 6.93 3.05 14.18
N TYR A 254 8.00 3.56 13.56
CA TYR A 254 8.03 4.90 12.95
C TYR A 254 7.65 4.90 11.46
N LEU A 255 7.48 3.75 10.82
CA LEU A 255 7.17 3.67 9.40
C LEU A 255 5.83 4.35 9.07
N ARG A 256 4.83 4.19 9.93
CA ARG A 256 3.51 4.85 9.82
C ARG A 256 3.64 6.38 9.73
N TYR A 257 4.46 6.98 10.59
CA TYR A 257 4.69 8.42 10.55
C TYR A 257 5.38 8.85 9.25
N GLY A 258 6.37 8.06 8.79
CA GLY A 258 7.00 8.28 7.50
C GLY A 258 6.01 8.25 6.33
N LEU A 259 5.09 7.30 6.33
CA LEU A 259 4.03 7.22 5.32
C LEU A 259 3.10 8.44 5.36
N GLY A 260 2.73 8.92 6.56
CA GLY A 260 1.96 10.16 6.71
C GLY A 260 2.67 11.37 6.10
N PHE A 261 4.00 11.48 6.27
CA PHE A 261 4.79 12.53 5.61
C PHE A 261 4.87 12.36 4.10
N VAL A 262 5.03 11.14 3.60
CA VAL A 262 5.01 10.85 2.14
C VAL A 262 3.67 11.27 1.54
N LEU A 263 2.55 10.87 2.13
CA LEU A 263 1.21 11.26 1.67
C LEU A 263 1.00 12.77 1.71
N GLY A 264 1.41 13.42 2.80
CA GLY A 264 1.36 14.87 2.93
C GLY A 264 2.17 15.58 1.84
N PHE A 265 3.41 15.15 1.61
CA PHE A 265 4.28 15.70 0.57
C PHE A 265 3.68 15.49 -0.84
N VAL A 266 3.24 14.29 -1.15
CA VAL A 266 2.63 13.95 -2.44
C VAL A 266 1.33 14.74 -2.66
N GLY A 267 0.50 14.90 -1.61
CA GLY A 267 -0.70 15.70 -1.66
C GLY A 267 -0.41 17.19 -1.92
N ILE A 268 0.59 17.77 -1.24
CA ILE A 268 1.04 19.14 -1.48
C ILE A 268 1.57 19.29 -2.91
N LYS A 269 2.35 18.32 -3.40
CA LYS A 269 2.81 18.30 -4.80
C LYS A 269 1.64 18.37 -5.79
N MET A 270 0.55 17.61 -5.55
CA MET A 270 -0.65 17.68 -6.39
C MET A 270 -1.33 19.03 -6.35
N LEU A 271 -1.47 19.63 -5.17
CA LEU A 271 -2.07 20.94 -5.01
C LEU A 271 -1.27 22.05 -5.70
N LEU A 272 0.05 21.87 -5.82
CA LEU A 272 0.95 22.84 -6.45
C LEU A 272 1.16 22.60 -7.95
N VAL A 273 0.53 21.62 -8.57
CA VAL A 273 0.84 21.14 -9.93
C VAL A 273 0.80 22.26 -10.99
N ASP A 274 -0.09 23.21 -10.87
CA ASP A 274 -0.24 24.33 -11.81
C ASP A 274 0.60 25.56 -11.44
N ILE A 275 1.13 25.61 -10.20
CA ILE A 275 1.96 26.72 -9.70
C ILE A 275 3.44 26.37 -9.83
N TYR A 276 3.83 25.18 -9.39
CA TYR A 276 5.20 24.74 -9.37
C TYR A 276 5.32 23.23 -9.61
N LYS A 277 5.98 22.86 -10.71
CA LYS A 277 6.21 21.46 -11.06
C LYS A 277 7.48 20.94 -10.40
N ILE A 278 7.30 20.13 -9.35
CA ILE A 278 8.43 19.45 -8.68
C ILE A 278 8.95 18.35 -9.60
N PRO A 279 10.25 18.36 -9.98
CA PRO A 279 10.85 17.33 -10.81
C PRO A 279 10.71 15.94 -10.18
N ILE A 280 10.52 14.91 -11.01
CA ILE A 280 10.28 13.55 -10.51
C ILE A 280 11.47 13.00 -9.70
N GLY A 281 12.71 13.31 -10.10
CA GLY A 281 13.90 12.90 -9.37
C GLY A 281 13.96 13.52 -7.96
N ALA A 282 13.57 14.79 -7.80
CA ALA A 282 13.47 15.44 -6.49
C ALA A 282 12.36 14.79 -5.64
N SER A 283 11.19 14.52 -6.24
CA SER A 283 10.11 13.82 -5.56
C SER A 283 10.53 12.44 -5.06
N LEU A 284 11.22 11.67 -5.89
CA LEU A 284 11.77 10.37 -5.52
C LEU A 284 12.77 10.48 -4.37
N GLY A 285 13.69 11.46 -4.43
CA GLY A 285 14.66 11.71 -3.38
C GLY A 285 14.01 11.99 -2.03
N VAL A 286 12.93 12.80 -2.01
CA VAL A 286 12.17 13.09 -0.79
C VAL A 286 11.49 11.83 -0.25
N VAL A 287 10.79 11.08 -1.10
CA VAL A 287 10.10 9.85 -0.71
C VAL A 287 11.07 8.83 -0.12
N VAL A 288 12.17 8.54 -0.85
CA VAL A 288 13.23 7.63 -0.38
C VAL A 288 13.86 8.11 0.91
N GLY A 289 14.15 9.42 1.03
CA GLY A 289 14.74 10.02 2.23
C GLY A 289 13.83 9.85 3.45
N ILE A 290 12.54 10.17 3.33
CA ILE A 290 11.56 10.02 4.42
C ILE A 290 11.45 8.55 4.84
N LEU A 291 11.31 7.63 3.90
CA LEU A 291 11.19 6.21 4.20
C LEU A 291 12.45 5.64 4.86
N ALA A 292 13.64 5.98 4.33
CA ALA A 292 14.90 5.55 4.90
C ALA A 292 15.08 6.05 6.33
N LEU A 293 14.77 7.34 6.60
CA LEU A 293 14.82 7.92 7.94
C LEU A 293 13.85 7.22 8.88
N SER A 294 12.64 6.90 8.43
CA SER A 294 11.62 6.21 9.24
C SER A 294 12.07 4.80 9.62
N ILE A 295 12.68 4.08 8.68
CA ILE A 295 13.23 2.74 8.93
C ILE A 295 14.41 2.82 9.91
N VAL A 296 15.37 3.72 9.67
CA VAL A 296 16.53 3.91 10.56
C VAL A 296 16.09 4.30 11.97
N ALA A 297 15.13 5.22 12.10
CA ALA A 297 14.58 5.61 13.40
C ALA A 297 13.89 4.43 14.09
N SER A 298 13.13 3.60 13.35
CA SER A 298 12.49 2.40 13.90
C SER A 298 13.52 1.39 14.42
N LEU A 299 14.62 1.21 13.70
CA LEU A 299 15.68 0.28 14.10
C LEU A 299 16.55 0.82 15.25
N ALA A 300 16.73 2.16 15.34
CA ALA A 300 17.53 2.81 16.38
C ALA A 300 16.81 2.83 17.74
N VAL A 301 15.50 2.99 17.72
CA VAL A 301 14.66 3.01 18.93
C VAL A 301 14.09 1.59 19.14
N ARG A 302 14.92 0.67 19.64
CA ARG A 302 14.44 -0.65 20.06
C ARG A 302 13.48 -0.49 21.23
N PRO A 303 12.21 -0.91 21.16
CA PRO A 303 11.40 -1.09 22.35
C PRO A 303 12.13 -2.10 23.24
N GLY A 304 12.43 -1.73 24.49
CA GLY A 304 13.09 -2.64 25.42
C GLY A 304 12.32 -3.94 25.51
N VAL A 305 12.97 -5.04 25.16
CA VAL A 305 12.47 -6.40 25.36
C VAL A 305 12.41 -6.60 26.88
N THR A 306 11.26 -6.34 27.47
CA THR A 306 10.96 -6.86 28.81
C THR A 306 10.69 -8.35 28.65
N ASP A 307 11.69 -9.12 29.05
CA ASP A 307 11.64 -10.58 29.20
C ASP A 307 10.52 -10.94 30.19
N SER A 308 9.37 -11.29 29.68
CA SER A 308 8.33 -11.99 30.45
C SER A 308 7.58 -12.93 29.51
N GLY A 309 8.08 -14.17 29.51
CA GLY A 309 7.38 -15.30 28.92
C GLY A 309 5.97 -15.43 29.48
N ARG A 310 5.00 -15.12 28.64
CA ARG A 310 3.59 -15.60 28.61
C ARG A 310 2.77 -14.77 27.65
N GLY A 311 2.17 -15.42 26.67
CA GLY A 311 0.93 -15.00 25.98
C GLY A 311 0.95 -13.59 25.39
N PHE A 312 0.82 -13.51 24.10
CA PHE A 312 0.59 -12.30 23.31
C PHE A 312 -0.47 -11.38 23.99
N ARG A 313 -0.02 -10.41 24.75
CA ARG A 313 -0.85 -9.30 25.25
C ARG A 313 -0.29 -8.03 24.64
N PHE A 314 -0.98 -7.49 23.64
CA PHE A 314 -0.78 -6.12 23.21
C PHE A 314 -1.09 -5.17 24.36
N SER A 315 -0.08 -4.63 25.00
CA SER A 315 -0.21 -3.53 25.93
C SER A 315 0.45 -2.30 25.30
N PHE A 316 -0.36 -1.48 24.64
CA PHE A 316 0.08 -0.17 24.17
C PHE A 316 0.09 0.80 25.36
N ASN A 317 1.28 1.18 25.81
CA ASN A 317 1.43 2.26 26.78
C ASN A 317 1.60 3.59 26.01
N THR A 318 0.50 4.29 25.76
CA THR A 318 0.45 5.59 25.07
C THR A 318 0.58 6.76 26.04
N SER A 319 1.57 6.75 26.92
CA SER A 319 1.80 7.93 27.76
C SER A 319 3.04 8.71 27.31
N SER A 320 2.81 9.91 26.80
CA SER A 320 3.67 11.09 26.74
C SER A 320 4.76 11.24 25.66
N ALA A 321 4.94 10.30 24.72
CA ALA A 321 5.99 10.47 23.68
C ALA A 321 5.53 11.24 22.42
N GLY A 322 4.21 11.40 22.20
CA GLY A 322 3.66 11.84 20.91
C GLY A 322 3.91 13.32 20.54
N SER A 323 3.92 14.24 21.49
CA SER A 323 3.97 15.67 21.14
C SER A 323 5.38 16.18 20.76
N ASN A 324 6.42 15.69 21.44
CA ASN A 324 7.78 16.14 21.13
C ASN A 324 8.34 15.52 19.85
N GLN A 325 7.91 14.30 19.51
CA GLN A 325 8.36 13.61 18.30
C GLN A 325 7.79 14.24 17.03
N PHE A 326 6.55 14.75 17.07
CA PHE A 326 5.93 15.48 15.96
C PHE A 326 6.79 16.70 15.54
N TRP A 327 7.24 17.50 16.48
CA TRP A 327 8.04 18.69 16.19
C TRP A 327 9.44 18.36 15.67
N ILE A 328 10.05 17.28 16.16
CA ILE A 328 11.36 16.82 15.65
C ILE A 328 11.22 16.38 14.18
N TRP A 329 10.18 15.61 13.83
CA TRP A 329 9.94 15.20 12.46
C TRP A 329 9.56 16.36 11.55
N PHE A 330 8.77 17.30 12.03
CA PHE A 330 8.43 18.51 11.29
C PHE A 330 9.68 19.35 10.99
N ALA A 331 10.60 19.46 11.93
CA ALA A 331 11.88 20.12 11.74
C ALA A 331 12.78 19.40 10.73
N ILE A 332 12.82 18.05 10.75
CA ILE A 332 13.58 17.22 9.80
C ILE A 332 13.03 17.39 8.38
N VAL A 333 11.71 17.30 8.20
CA VAL A 333 11.07 17.48 6.89
C VAL A 333 11.25 18.91 6.39
N GLY A 334 11.11 19.90 7.27
CA GLY A 334 11.39 21.31 6.95
C GLY A 334 12.84 21.52 6.51
N ALA A 335 13.81 20.90 7.18
CA ALA A 335 15.22 20.95 6.80
C ALA A 335 15.49 20.27 5.46
N VAL A 336 14.90 19.11 5.20
CA VAL A 336 15.01 18.40 3.91
C VAL A 336 14.41 19.22 2.77
N LEU A 337 13.23 19.83 2.98
CA LEU A 337 12.61 20.74 2.01
C LEU A 337 13.48 21.99 1.77
N ALA A 338 14.05 22.58 2.82
CA ALA A 338 14.95 23.73 2.72
C ALA A 338 16.23 23.38 1.95
N ILE A 339 16.82 22.20 2.17
CA ILE A 339 17.98 21.71 1.42
C ILE A 339 17.63 21.53 -0.05
N ILE A 340 16.47 20.96 -0.37
CA ILE A 340 16.01 20.77 -1.77
C ILE A 340 15.80 22.13 -2.46
N MET A 341 15.25 23.12 -1.74
CA MET A 341 15.07 24.49 -2.26
C MET A 341 16.40 25.22 -2.44
N SER A 342 17.42 24.90 -1.64
CA SER A 342 18.75 25.53 -1.71
C SER A 342 19.67 24.93 -2.78
N VAL A 343 19.39 23.71 -3.26
CA VAL A 343 20.20 23.02 -4.28
C VAL A 343 19.81 23.44 -5.71
N GLN A 344 18.81 24.31 -5.88
CA GLN A 344 18.49 24.88 -7.21
C GLN A 344 19.25 26.19 -7.45
N PRO A 345 20.33 26.24 -8.26
CA PRO A 345 20.93 27.49 -8.67
C PRO A 345 20.06 28.10 -9.79
N GLY A 346 19.41 29.22 -9.50
CA GLY A 346 18.90 30.15 -10.49
C GLY A 346 17.41 30.15 -10.77
N LEU A 347 16.61 30.64 -9.80
CA LEU A 347 15.36 31.32 -10.13
C LEU A 347 15.68 32.81 -10.35
N PRO A 348 15.42 33.41 -11.53
CA PRO A 348 15.48 34.85 -11.66
C PRO A 348 14.41 35.46 -10.74
N ALA A 349 14.83 36.43 -9.93
CA ALA A 349 13.91 37.23 -9.12
C ALA A 349 12.85 37.82 -10.06
N THR A 350 11.64 37.29 -10.02
CA THR A 350 10.48 37.90 -10.69
C THR A 350 10.18 39.14 -9.91
N THR A 351 10.61 40.29 -10.46
CA THR A 351 10.11 41.62 -10.12
C THR A 351 8.58 41.61 -10.27
N PHE A 352 7.87 41.80 -9.18
CA PHE A 352 6.45 42.08 -9.20
C PHE A 352 6.22 43.42 -9.95
N PRO A 353 5.47 43.46 -11.07
CA PRO A 353 5.03 44.72 -11.66
C PRO A 353 3.75 45.13 -10.96
N GLY A 354 3.80 46.25 -10.20
CA GLY A 354 2.56 46.85 -9.73
C GLY A 354 2.67 47.67 -8.48
N ALA A 355 3.40 48.78 -8.56
CA ALA A 355 3.18 49.94 -7.72
C ALA A 355 3.48 51.18 -8.54
N GLN A 356 2.53 51.63 -9.33
CA GLN A 356 2.28 53.02 -9.69
C GLN A 356 0.77 53.20 -9.86
#